data_32a622e628def833d9a8609fda498f15
#
_entry.id   32a622e628def833d9a8609fda498f15
#
_cell.length_a   1.000
_cell.length_b   1.000
_cell.length_c   1.000
_cell.angle_alpha   90.00
_cell.angle_beta   90.00
_cell.angle_gamma   90.00
#
_symmetry.space_group_name_H-M   'P 1'
#
loop_
_entity.id
_entity.type
_entity.pdbx_description
1 polymer ?
#
loop_
_entity_poly.entity_id
_entity_poly.type
_entity_poly.pdbx_seq_one_letter_code
_entity_poly.pdbx_strand_id
1 'polypeptide(L)'
;MKNEAVMKHVDNVDLQILRHLQNDGRTSVVELSKRINLSPTPITQRIKKLEQTGVITGYHARVSPKALGQALMVFVTVKLRGTDEATLEKFNAAVKPVKQILECHMVGGGFDYLLKLRVRDMSEYREILGGVISTLPMIEGTHSYFVMQEVKESQVLPITINKAKKA
;
A
#
# COMPACT_ATOMS: atom_id res chain seq x y z
N MET A 1 11.24 -10.40 -12.05
CA MET A 1 11.46 -11.86 -12.14
C MET A 1 10.97 -12.69 -10.94
N LYS A 2 10.83 -12.16 -9.70
CA LYS A 2 10.22 -12.93 -8.58
C LYS A 2 8.67 -13.01 -8.63
N ASN A 3 7.99 -12.08 -9.29
CA ASN A 3 6.51 -12.03 -9.32
C ASN A 3 5.82 -13.08 -10.22
N GLU A 4 6.46 -13.53 -11.29
CA GLU A 4 5.85 -14.57 -12.17
C GLU A 4 5.76 -15.95 -11.49
N ALA A 5 6.70 -16.26 -10.58
CA ALA A 5 6.68 -17.52 -9.85
C ALA A 5 5.54 -17.59 -8.82
N VAL A 6 5.14 -16.46 -8.24
CA VAL A 6 4.06 -16.39 -7.24
C VAL A 6 2.69 -16.56 -7.88
N MET A 7 2.46 -15.97 -9.06
CA MET A 7 1.20 -16.07 -9.82
C MET A 7 0.90 -17.50 -10.29
N LYS A 8 1.91 -18.34 -10.50
CA LYS A 8 1.71 -19.76 -10.91
C LYS A 8 1.07 -20.67 -9.85
N HIS A 9 0.91 -20.17 -8.60
CA HIS A 9 0.44 -20.99 -7.48
C HIS A 9 -0.89 -20.54 -6.86
N VAL A 10 -1.55 -19.51 -7.42
CA VAL A 10 -2.83 -18.99 -6.94
C VAL A 10 -3.94 -19.49 -7.86
N ASP A 11 -4.80 -20.34 -7.35
CA ASP A 11 -5.95 -20.90 -8.09
C ASP A 11 -7.24 -20.09 -7.86
N ASN A 12 -8.34 -20.48 -8.52
CA ASN A 12 -9.62 -19.78 -8.41
C ASN A 12 -10.20 -19.81 -6.99
N VAL A 13 -9.90 -20.82 -6.19
CA VAL A 13 -10.33 -20.91 -4.79
C VAL A 13 -9.54 -19.91 -3.95
N ASP A 14 -8.23 -19.82 -4.17
CA ASP A 14 -7.37 -18.84 -3.52
C ASP A 14 -7.82 -17.41 -3.86
N LEU A 15 -8.18 -17.14 -5.12
CA LEU A 15 -8.72 -15.85 -5.53
C LEU A 15 -10.05 -15.51 -4.83
N GLN A 16 -10.92 -16.52 -4.59
CA GLN A 16 -12.14 -16.30 -3.83
C GLN A 16 -11.85 -15.97 -2.36
N ILE A 17 -10.92 -16.70 -1.73
CA ILE A 17 -10.46 -16.41 -0.36
C ILE A 17 -9.93 -14.97 -0.28
N LEU A 18 -9.00 -14.59 -1.16
CA LEU A 18 -8.41 -13.26 -1.21
C LEU A 18 -9.46 -12.16 -1.40
N ARG A 19 -10.43 -12.35 -2.28
CA ARG A 19 -11.53 -11.40 -2.51
C ARG A 19 -12.37 -11.17 -1.25
N HIS A 20 -12.63 -12.21 -0.46
CA HIS A 20 -13.35 -12.05 0.80
C HIS A 20 -12.47 -11.35 1.85
N LEU A 21 -11.23 -11.80 2.03
CA LEU A 21 -10.34 -11.26 3.05
C LEU A 21 -9.91 -9.80 2.78
N GLN A 22 -9.82 -9.36 1.52
CA GLN A 22 -9.57 -7.95 1.21
C GLN A 22 -10.73 -7.03 1.66
N ASN A 23 -11.98 -7.52 1.61
CA ASN A 23 -13.14 -6.73 2.03
C ASN A 23 -13.34 -6.78 3.55
N ASP A 24 -13.10 -7.93 4.15
CA ASP A 24 -13.16 -8.12 5.60
C ASP A 24 -12.09 -9.13 6.06
N GLY A 25 -10.97 -8.61 6.53
CA GLY A 25 -9.86 -9.41 7.05
C GLY A 25 -10.17 -10.18 8.34
N ARG A 26 -11.35 -9.96 8.96
CA ARG A 26 -11.83 -10.68 10.15
C ARG A 26 -12.79 -11.82 9.82
N THR A 27 -13.11 -12.05 8.53
CA THR A 27 -13.97 -13.15 8.11
C THR A 27 -13.40 -14.47 8.62
N SER A 28 -14.21 -15.21 9.38
CA SER A 28 -13.78 -16.50 9.97
C SER A 28 -13.61 -17.59 8.90
N VAL A 29 -12.76 -18.58 9.18
CA VAL A 29 -12.58 -19.75 8.31
C VAL A 29 -13.91 -20.49 8.10
N VAL A 30 -14.77 -20.54 9.12
CA VAL A 30 -16.10 -21.17 9.03
C VAL A 30 -17.00 -20.39 8.06
N GLU A 31 -16.93 -19.08 8.08
CA GLU A 31 -17.71 -18.26 7.16
C GLU A 31 -17.17 -18.34 5.72
N LEU A 32 -15.85 -18.31 5.54
CA LEU A 32 -15.22 -18.55 4.24
C LEU A 32 -15.60 -19.89 3.66
N SER A 33 -15.59 -20.96 4.48
CA SER A 33 -15.94 -22.31 4.04
C SER A 33 -17.37 -22.41 3.53
N LYS A 34 -18.32 -21.71 4.17
CA LYS A 34 -19.72 -21.62 3.70
C LYS A 34 -19.83 -20.84 2.37
N ARG A 35 -19.13 -19.70 2.24
CA ARG A 35 -19.19 -18.84 1.06
C ARG A 35 -18.52 -19.46 -0.17
N ILE A 36 -17.48 -20.27 0.05
CA ILE A 36 -16.66 -20.91 -1.00
C ILE A 36 -17.09 -22.34 -1.27
N ASN A 37 -17.96 -22.90 -0.40
CA ASN A 37 -18.42 -24.28 -0.46
C ASN A 37 -17.28 -25.32 -0.35
N LEU A 38 -16.39 -25.12 0.62
CA LEU A 38 -15.30 -26.03 0.98
C LEU A 38 -15.27 -26.24 2.50
N SER A 39 -14.74 -27.39 2.96
CA SER A 39 -14.56 -27.61 4.38
C SER A 39 -13.51 -26.67 5.00
N PRO A 40 -13.55 -26.42 6.33
CA PRO A 40 -12.64 -25.49 7.00
C PRO A 40 -11.15 -25.82 6.86
N THR A 41 -10.80 -27.11 6.88
CA THR A 41 -9.40 -27.55 6.85
C THR A 41 -8.65 -27.11 5.58
N PRO A 42 -9.13 -27.36 4.35
CA PRO A 42 -8.47 -26.86 3.15
C PRO A 42 -8.47 -25.33 3.06
N ILE A 43 -9.48 -24.62 3.57
CA ILE A 43 -9.44 -23.13 3.63
C ILE A 43 -8.29 -22.67 4.52
N THR A 44 -8.13 -23.26 5.71
CA THR A 44 -7.03 -22.93 6.63
C THR A 44 -5.67 -23.18 6.00
N GLN A 45 -5.50 -24.31 5.31
CA GLN A 45 -4.23 -24.64 4.64
C GLN A 45 -3.91 -23.65 3.52
N ARG A 46 -4.91 -23.24 2.74
CA ARG A 46 -4.74 -22.24 1.67
C ARG A 46 -4.37 -20.87 2.22
N ILE A 47 -5.03 -20.40 3.26
CA ILE A 47 -4.70 -19.13 3.92
C ILE A 47 -3.24 -19.15 4.39
N LYS A 48 -2.83 -20.21 5.12
CA LYS A 48 -1.43 -20.35 5.55
C LYS A 48 -0.43 -20.32 4.38
N LYS A 49 -0.76 -21.01 3.29
CA LYS A 49 0.09 -20.99 2.08
C LYS A 49 0.19 -19.58 1.49
N LEU A 50 -0.93 -18.85 1.38
CA LEU A 50 -0.97 -17.48 0.85
C LEU A 50 -0.16 -16.51 1.74
N GLU A 51 -0.19 -16.69 3.05
CA GLU A 51 0.64 -15.94 4.01
C GLU A 51 2.13 -16.28 3.84
N GLN A 52 2.48 -17.57 3.82
CA GLN A 52 3.87 -18.04 3.68
C GLN A 52 4.51 -17.63 2.35
N THR A 53 3.72 -17.57 1.29
CA THR A 53 4.19 -17.14 -0.04
C THR A 53 4.19 -15.62 -0.23
N GLY A 54 3.73 -14.85 0.77
CA GLY A 54 3.68 -13.39 0.72
C GLY A 54 2.59 -12.83 -0.21
N VAL A 55 1.62 -13.65 -0.63
CA VAL A 55 0.43 -13.18 -1.35
C VAL A 55 -0.48 -12.40 -0.40
N ILE A 56 -0.65 -12.89 0.83
CA ILE A 56 -1.21 -12.12 1.95
C ILE A 56 -0.01 -11.53 2.70
N THR A 57 0.12 -10.21 2.66
CA THR A 57 1.23 -9.46 3.28
C THR A 57 0.94 -9.07 4.72
N GLY A 58 -0.31 -9.18 5.17
CA GLY A 58 -0.73 -8.87 6.52
C GLY A 58 -2.22 -8.54 6.62
N TYR A 59 -2.67 -8.34 7.86
CA TYR A 59 -4.03 -7.92 8.20
C TYR A 59 -3.96 -6.62 9.00
N HIS A 60 -4.59 -5.58 8.52
CA HIS A 60 -4.51 -4.25 9.13
C HIS A 60 -5.90 -3.68 9.37
N ALA A 61 -6.10 -3.08 10.54
CA ALA A 61 -7.30 -2.29 10.80
C ALA A 61 -7.28 -1.01 9.96
N ARG A 62 -8.38 -0.68 9.32
CA ARG A 62 -8.57 0.65 8.75
C ARG A 62 -9.03 1.59 9.85
N VAL A 63 -8.25 2.63 10.09
CA VAL A 63 -8.58 3.65 11.10
C VAL A 63 -8.94 4.96 10.42
N SER A 64 -9.84 5.73 11.05
CA SER A 64 -10.24 7.05 10.54
C SER A 64 -9.12 8.07 10.80
N PRO A 65 -8.51 8.66 9.77
CA PRO A 65 -7.51 9.70 9.96
C PRO A 65 -8.06 10.92 10.72
N LYS A 66 -9.33 11.27 10.47
CA LYS A 66 -10.02 12.36 11.20
C LYS A 66 -10.14 12.08 12.68
N ALA A 67 -10.46 10.81 13.06
CA ALA A 67 -10.55 10.42 14.46
C ALA A 67 -9.19 10.48 15.18
N LEU A 68 -8.10 10.35 14.44
CA LEU A 68 -6.73 10.48 14.94
C LEU A 68 -6.17 11.91 14.81
N GLY A 69 -7.00 12.88 14.40
CA GLY A 69 -6.57 14.26 14.20
C GLY A 69 -5.67 14.49 12.99
N GLN A 70 -5.57 13.52 12.05
CA GLN A 70 -4.72 13.61 10.85
C GLN A 70 -5.57 13.78 9.58
N ALA A 71 -6.38 14.84 9.56
CA ALA A 71 -7.38 15.05 8.54
C ALA A 71 -6.82 15.58 7.21
N LEU A 72 -5.69 16.30 7.24
CA LEU A 72 -5.11 16.91 6.05
C LEU A 72 -4.19 15.93 5.33
N MET A 73 -4.55 15.55 4.11
CA MET A 73 -3.69 14.76 3.22
C MET A 73 -2.87 15.69 2.32
N VAL A 74 -1.59 15.40 2.20
CA VAL A 74 -0.67 16.15 1.34
C VAL A 74 0.13 15.18 0.46
N PHE A 75 0.20 15.47 -0.83
CA PHE A 75 1.17 14.87 -1.73
C PHE A 75 2.34 15.82 -1.94
N VAL A 76 3.56 15.30 -1.89
CA VAL A 76 4.78 16.07 -2.14
C VAL A 76 5.55 15.42 -3.27
N THR A 77 5.76 16.17 -4.35
CA THR A 77 6.70 15.75 -5.39
C THR A 77 8.10 16.16 -4.98
N VAL A 78 9.05 15.29 -5.25
CA VAL A 78 10.47 15.51 -4.96
C VAL A 78 11.27 15.36 -6.23
N LYS A 79 12.10 16.39 -6.51
CA LYS A 79 13.13 16.35 -7.53
C LYS A 79 14.47 16.15 -6.85
N LEU A 80 15.27 15.21 -7.32
CA LEU A 80 16.63 14.97 -6.84
C LEU A 80 17.66 15.68 -7.75
N ARG A 81 18.83 15.94 -7.20
CA ARG A 81 19.98 16.50 -7.93
C ARG A 81 20.58 15.56 -8.96
N GLY A 82 20.23 14.28 -8.90
CA GLY A 82 20.66 13.24 -9.81
C GLY A 82 19.86 11.97 -9.61
N THR A 83 19.87 11.06 -10.59
CA THR A 83 19.13 9.80 -10.60
C THR A 83 20.05 8.59 -10.78
N ASP A 84 21.34 8.76 -10.48
CA ASP A 84 22.27 7.62 -10.38
C ASP A 84 21.90 6.72 -9.20
N GLU A 85 22.30 5.45 -9.29
CA GLU A 85 21.91 4.41 -8.33
C GLU A 85 22.29 4.78 -6.88
N ALA A 86 23.47 5.36 -6.67
CA ALA A 86 23.93 5.75 -5.34
C ALA A 86 23.10 6.90 -4.74
N THR A 87 22.66 7.84 -5.56
CA THR A 87 21.76 8.93 -5.15
C THR A 87 20.38 8.38 -4.78
N LEU A 88 19.84 7.50 -5.61
CA LEU A 88 18.53 6.85 -5.35
C LEU A 88 18.56 5.99 -4.08
N GLU A 89 19.60 5.20 -3.88
CA GLU A 89 19.75 4.39 -2.68
C GLU A 89 19.85 5.22 -1.40
N LYS A 90 20.61 6.31 -1.41
CA LYS A 90 20.71 7.23 -0.26
C LYS A 90 19.36 7.84 0.09
N PHE A 91 18.61 8.32 -0.91
CA PHE A 91 17.29 8.88 -0.70
C PHE A 91 16.32 7.81 -0.16
N ASN A 92 16.29 6.62 -0.79
CA ASN A 92 15.42 5.51 -0.39
C ASN A 92 15.69 5.06 1.05
N ALA A 93 16.97 4.97 1.45
CA ALA A 93 17.35 4.60 2.81
C ALA A 93 16.90 5.66 3.83
N ALA A 94 17.02 6.94 3.48
CA ALA A 94 16.64 8.05 4.36
C ALA A 94 15.13 8.20 4.53
N VAL A 95 14.32 7.90 3.50
CA VAL A 95 12.86 8.00 3.57
C VAL A 95 12.23 6.88 4.39
N LYS A 96 12.74 5.65 4.29
CA LYS A 96 12.14 4.45 4.92
C LYS A 96 11.81 4.60 6.40
N PRO A 97 12.66 5.17 7.27
CA PRO A 97 12.37 5.31 8.69
C PRO A 97 11.45 6.48 9.04
N VAL A 98 11.10 7.34 8.08
CA VAL A 98 10.31 8.56 8.33
C VAL A 98 8.84 8.22 8.46
N LYS A 99 8.33 8.17 9.70
CA LYS A 99 6.94 7.76 10.01
C LYS A 99 5.87 8.69 9.45
N GLN A 100 6.19 9.95 9.23
CA GLN A 100 5.29 10.95 8.67
C GLN A 100 5.02 10.71 7.17
N ILE A 101 5.93 10.03 6.48
CA ILE A 101 5.76 9.66 5.08
C ILE A 101 5.07 8.30 5.04
N LEU A 102 3.80 8.28 4.64
CA LEU A 102 2.99 7.06 4.58
C LEU A 102 3.28 6.23 3.34
N GLU A 103 3.56 6.91 2.23
CA GLU A 103 3.89 6.28 0.94
C GLU A 103 5.00 7.09 0.25
N CYS A 104 5.89 6.37 -0.43
CA CYS A 104 6.96 6.97 -1.24
C CYS A 104 7.10 6.14 -2.51
N HIS A 105 6.83 6.75 -3.65
CA HIS A 105 6.87 6.10 -4.96
C HIS A 105 7.87 6.80 -5.86
N MET A 106 8.84 6.05 -6.39
CA MET A 106 9.65 6.52 -7.52
C MET A 106 8.77 6.52 -8.78
N VAL A 107 8.78 7.61 -9.52
CA VAL A 107 7.91 7.81 -10.69
C VAL A 107 8.71 8.26 -11.90
N GLY A 108 8.24 7.91 -13.09
CA GLY A 108 8.75 8.44 -14.35
C GLY A 108 7.98 9.71 -14.74
N GLY A 109 8.66 10.83 -14.93
CA GLY A 109 8.00 12.09 -15.31
C GLY A 109 8.81 13.32 -14.97
N GLY A 110 8.14 14.43 -14.69
CA GLY A 110 8.79 15.72 -14.40
C GLY A 110 9.45 15.82 -13.02
N PHE A 111 9.29 14.83 -12.16
CA PHE A 111 9.90 14.72 -10.84
C PHE A 111 10.26 13.25 -10.56
N ASP A 112 11.02 12.98 -9.50
CA ASP A 112 11.59 11.64 -9.28
C ASP A 112 10.79 10.82 -8.25
N TYR A 113 10.22 11.47 -7.22
CA TYR A 113 9.43 10.80 -6.19
C TYR A 113 8.13 11.51 -5.86
N LEU A 114 7.11 10.72 -5.55
CA LEU A 114 5.84 11.17 -4.99
C LEU A 114 5.72 10.63 -3.56
N LEU A 115 5.59 11.53 -2.60
CA LEU A 115 5.36 11.22 -1.20
C LEU A 115 3.90 11.47 -0.85
N LYS A 116 3.33 10.64 0.03
CA LYS A 116 2.01 10.86 0.64
C LYS A 116 2.17 11.01 2.14
N LEU A 117 1.61 12.09 2.68
CA LEU A 117 1.60 12.41 4.10
C LEU A 117 0.17 12.64 4.59
N ARG A 118 -0.04 12.42 5.90
CA ARG A 118 -1.20 12.94 6.61
C ARG A 118 -0.75 13.71 7.82
N VAL A 119 -1.37 14.86 8.05
CA VAL A 119 -1.06 15.80 9.14
C VAL A 119 -2.35 16.37 9.70
N ARG A 120 -2.26 17.00 10.85
CA ARG A 120 -3.39 17.68 11.50
C ARG A 120 -3.84 18.90 10.73
N ASP A 121 -2.89 19.76 10.41
CA ASP A 121 -3.11 21.09 9.83
C ASP A 121 -1.88 21.60 9.08
N MET A 122 -1.98 22.82 8.56
CA MET A 122 -0.91 23.49 7.82
C MET A 122 0.29 23.82 8.69
N SER A 123 0.12 24.01 10.01
CA SER A 123 1.23 24.29 10.91
C SER A 123 2.14 23.08 11.06
N GLU A 124 1.54 21.92 11.34
CA GLU A 124 2.29 20.66 11.39
C GLU A 124 2.95 20.32 10.06
N TYR A 125 2.26 20.58 8.94
CA TYR A 125 2.87 20.38 7.61
C TYR A 125 4.13 21.22 7.42
N ARG A 126 4.10 22.50 7.81
CA ARG A 126 5.29 23.38 7.71
C ARG A 126 6.45 22.88 8.55
N GLU A 127 6.19 22.37 9.74
CA GLU A 127 7.21 21.76 10.61
C GLU A 127 7.83 20.52 9.95
N ILE A 128 6.99 19.64 9.39
CA ILE A 128 7.46 18.43 8.68
C ILE A 128 8.23 18.80 7.41
N LEU A 129 7.75 19.76 6.65
CA LEU A 129 8.46 20.21 5.43
C LEU A 129 9.84 20.73 5.76
N GLY A 130 9.97 21.61 6.76
CA GLY A 130 11.24 22.23 7.14
C GLY A 130 12.17 21.29 7.92
N GLY A 131 11.60 20.50 8.86
CA GLY A 131 12.38 19.68 9.78
C GLY A 131 12.63 18.24 9.32
N VAL A 132 11.82 17.73 8.39
CA VAL A 132 11.91 16.34 7.94
C VAL A 132 12.20 16.26 6.44
N ILE A 133 11.30 16.78 5.60
CA ILE A 133 11.44 16.60 4.15
C ILE A 133 12.67 17.32 3.61
N SER A 134 12.89 18.58 4.04
CA SER A 134 14.05 19.36 3.60
C SER A 134 15.39 18.81 4.08
N THR A 135 15.40 17.92 5.07
CA THR A 135 16.61 17.25 5.58
C THR A 135 16.94 15.95 4.87
N LEU A 136 16.03 15.46 4.03
CA LEU A 136 16.30 14.26 3.21
C LEU A 136 17.42 14.57 2.20
N PRO A 137 18.32 13.59 1.95
CA PRO A 137 19.49 13.81 1.11
C PRO A 137 19.12 14.02 -0.35
N MET A 138 19.98 14.75 -1.07
CA MET A 138 19.98 14.90 -2.53
C MET A 138 18.76 15.62 -3.12
N ILE A 139 17.91 16.24 -2.31
CA ILE A 139 16.77 17.03 -2.81
C ILE A 139 17.27 18.28 -3.53
N GLU A 140 16.76 18.50 -4.74
CA GLU A 140 16.89 19.73 -5.51
C GLU A 140 15.70 20.65 -5.27
N GLY A 141 14.48 20.07 -5.26
CA GLY A 141 13.26 20.82 -5.06
C GLY A 141 12.07 19.93 -4.69
N THR A 142 11.06 20.57 -4.11
CA THR A 142 9.79 19.93 -3.75
C THR A 142 8.60 20.81 -4.11
N HIS A 143 7.46 20.18 -4.47
CA HIS A 143 6.18 20.88 -4.61
C HIS A 143 5.13 20.12 -3.79
N SER A 144 4.28 20.88 -3.09
CA SER A 144 3.25 20.34 -2.19
C SER A 144 1.87 20.52 -2.78
N TYR A 145 1.08 19.45 -2.74
CA TYR A 145 -0.29 19.44 -3.22
C TYR A 145 -1.22 19.05 -2.07
N PHE A 146 -2.06 19.98 -1.64
CA PHE A 146 -3.02 19.78 -0.56
C PHE A 146 -4.30 19.19 -1.12
N VAL A 147 -4.73 18.04 -0.58
CA VAL A 147 -5.96 17.38 -1.03
C VAL A 147 -7.15 18.14 -0.50
N MET A 148 -7.92 18.74 -1.39
CA MET A 148 -9.15 19.47 -1.03
C MET A 148 -10.30 18.52 -0.69
N GLN A 149 -10.37 17.38 -1.37
CA GLN A 149 -11.40 16.37 -1.16
C GLN A 149 -10.86 14.97 -1.51
N GLU A 150 -11.05 14.02 -0.62
CA GLU A 150 -10.82 12.61 -0.86
C GLU A 150 -12.07 11.99 -1.49
N VAL A 151 -12.09 11.82 -2.81
CA VAL A 151 -13.24 11.28 -3.55
C VAL A 151 -13.34 9.77 -3.39
N LYS A 152 -12.18 9.09 -3.37
CA LYS A 152 -12.09 7.63 -3.22
C LYS A 152 -10.74 7.24 -2.62
N GLU A 153 -10.78 6.41 -1.61
CA GLU A 153 -9.61 5.73 -1.06
C GLU A 153 -9.93 4.24 -0.91
N SER A 154 -9.20 3.37 -1.59
CA SER A 154 -9.35 1.93 -1.49
C SER A 154 -8.02 1.24 -1.71
N GLN A 155 -7.73 0.25 -0.87
CA GLN A 155 -6.59 -0.67 -1.03
C GLN A 155 -7.05 -2.03 -1.57
N VAL A 156 -8.35 -2.20 -1.84
CA VAL A 156 -8.91 -3.44 -2.38
C VAL A 156 -8.55 -3.55 -3.86
N LEU A 157 -7.70 -4.51 -4.18
CA LEU A 157 -7.31 -4.81 -5.56
C LEU A 157 -8.45 -5.53 -6.29
N PRO A 158 -8.74 -5.19 -7.56
CA PRO A 158 -9.72 -5.91 -8.35
C PRO A 158 -9.23 -7.34 -8.63
N ILE A 159 -9.99 -8.34 -8.16
CA ILE A 159 -9.69 -9.76 -8.39
C ILE A 159 -10.72 -10.31 -9.38
N THR A 160 -10.25 -10.70 -10.57
CA THR A 160 -11.04 -11.39 -11.58
C THR A 160 -10.94 -12.91 -11.36
N ILE A 161 -12.08 -13.55 -11.10
CA ILE A 161 -12.17 -15.01 -11.00
C ILE A 161 -12.60 -15.53 -12.36
N ASN A 162 -11.71 -16.25 -13.05
CA ASN A 162 -12.05 -16.89 -14.30
C ASN A 162 -13.12 -17.96 -14.04
N LYS A 163 -14.30 -17.78 -14.64
CA LYS A 163 -15.28 -18.87 -14.68
C LYS A 163 -14.63 -20.05 -15.40
N ALA A 164 -14.53 -21.21 -14.73
CA ALA A 164 -14.12 -22.42 -15.39
C ALA A 164 -14.98 -22.57 -16.67
N LYS A 165 -14.34 -22.71 -17.84
CA LYS A 165 -15.07 -23.09 -19.04
C LYS A 165 -15.79 -24.39 -18.69
N LYS A 166 -17.12 -24.34 -18.66
CA LYS A 166 -17.92 -25.58 -18.63
C LYS A 166 -17.53 -26.37 -19.86
N ALA A 167 -16.87 -27.50 -19.65
CA ALA A 167 -16.64 -28.51 -20.68
C ALA A 167 -17.99 -29.14 -21.07
#